data_8d7f12451a0b1b3fa3f0b7f03df62d54
#
_entry.id   8d7f12451a0b1b3fa3f0b7f03df62d54
#
_cell.length_a   1.000
_cell.length_b   1.000
_cell.length_c   1.000
_cell.angle_alpha   90.00
_cell.angle_beta   90.00
_cell.angle_gamma   90.00
#
_symmetry.space_group_name_H-M   'P 1'
#
loop_
_entity.id
_entity.type
_entity.pdbx_description
1 polymer ?
#
loop_
_entity_poly.entity_id
_entity_poly.type
_entity_poly.pdbx_seq_one_letter_code
_entity_poly.pdbx_strand_id
1 'polypeptide(L)'
;SEAIDIALRAMLNPGEEVLIPQPSYVSYVPCAVLAGGKPVIIELEEKDQFKLTKEKLLEKITPNTKVLILPFPNNPTGAIMEREDLEEIAKVIEEKDIFVISDELYAELTYKGEHVSIAAIPGMRERTVLINGFSKAYAMTGWRIGYAAAPEIILTQMLKIHQFAIMCAPTTSQYAAVEALKNGDEDIARMKKAYNERRKYLMRAFAELGMDCFEPYGAFYIFPCIKRFGMSSDEFANRLLQEEKIAIVPGTAFGDSGEGYLRVSYAYSLEDLQKAISRIRRFVDRLDGKAAK
;
A
#
# COMPACT_ATOMS: atom_id res chain seq x y z
N SER A 1 9.96 -3.87 4.43
CA SER A 1 10.89 -3.40 3.34
C SER A 1 11.99 -4.40 3.06
N GLU A 2 12.62 -5.01 4.10
CA GLU A 2 13.71 -5.97 3.87
C GLU A 2 13.28 -7.15 3.00
N ALA A 3 12.14 -7.77 3.30
CA ALA A 3 11.65 -8.91 2.51
C ALA A 3 11.48 -8.56 1.02
N ILE A 4 11.07 -7.34 0.70
CA ILE A 4 10.95 -6.83 -0.68
C ILE A 4 12.35 -6.67 -1.30
N ASP A 5 13.29 -6.04 -0.58
CA ASP A 5 14.65 -5.81 -1.05
C ASP A 5 15.38 -7.12 -1.34
N ILE A 6 15.36 -8.08 -0.40
CA ILE A 6 16.03 -9.37 -0.60
C ILE A 6 15.34 -10.24 -1.67
N ALA A 7 14.02 -10.13 -1.84
CA ALA A 7 13.32 -10.82 -2.92
C ALA A 7 13.76 -10.29 -4.29
N LEU A 8 13.81 -8.97 -4.46
CA LEU A 8 14.28 -8.35 -5.70
C LEU A 8 15.74 -8.71 -5.98
N ARG A 9 16.64 -8.63 -4.97
CA ARG A 9 18.04 -9.03 -5.12
C ARG A 9 18.24 -10.51 -5.45
N ALA A 10 17.32 -11.36 -5.00
CA ALA A 10 17.39 -12.80 -5.27
C ALA A 10 16.92 -13.15 -6.68
N MET A 11 16.06 -12.32 -7.29
CA MET A 11 15.38 -12.64 -8.56
C MET A 11 15.88 -11.86 -9.76
N LEU A 12 16.51 -10.69 -9.56
CA LEU A 12 16.86 -9.79 -10.65
C LEU A 12 18.31 -9.94 -11.09
N ASN A 13 18.52 -9.88 -12.40
CA ASN A 13 19.81 -9.54 -13.00
C ASN A 13 19.85 -8.04 -13.33
N PRO A 14 21.05 -7.43 -13.46
CA PRO A 14 21.17 -6.01 -13.81
C PRO A 14 20.43 -5.65 -15.10
N GLY A 15 19.56 -4.63 -15.01
CA GLY A 15 18.79 -4.11 -16.14
C GLY A 15 17.46 -4.82 -16.40
N GLU A 16 17.13 -5.91 -15.72
CA GLU A 16 15.79 -6.50 -15.79
C GLU A 16 14.74 -5.55 -15.21
N GLU A 17 13.53 -5.57 -15.76
CA GLU A 17 12.48 -4.64 -15.42
C GLU A 17 11.57 -5.16 -14.31
N VAL A 18 11.20 -4.22 -13.42
CA VAL A 18 10.25 -4.42 -12.34
C VAL A 18 9.04 -3.53 -12.57
N LEU A 19 7.88 -4.11 -12.80
CA LEU A 19 6.61 -3.39 -12.92
C LEU A 19 6.13 -2.96 -11.53
N ILE A 20 5.87 -1.68 -11.36
CA ILE A 20 5.49 -1.08 -10.08
C ILE A 20 4.23 -0.23 -10.26
N PRO A 21 3.06 -0.71 -9.81
CA PRO A 21 1.85 0.12 -9.77
C PRO A 21 2.04 1.34 -8.85
N GLN A 22 1.64 2.53 -9.31
CA GLN A 22 1.64 3.77 -8.54
C GLN A 22 0.30 4.51 -8.67
N PRO A 23 -0.17 5.23 -7.62
CA PRO A 23 0.55 5.53 -6.38
C PRO A 23 0.67 4.29 -5.47
N SER A 24 1.84 4.11 -4.85
CA SER A 24 2.10 2.98 -3.97
C SER A 24 3.20 3.26 -2.94
N TYR A 25 3.49 2.28 -2.08
CA TYR A 25 4.46 2.43 -1.01
C TYR A 25 5.85 2.81 -1.52
N VAL A 26 6.42 3.83 -0.91
CA VAL A 26 7.64 4.55 -1.34
C VAL A 26 8.89 3.68 -1.51
N SER A 27 8.96 2.50 -0.88
CA SER A 27 10.17 1.65 -0.92
C SER A 27 10.29 0.81 -2.19
N TYR A 28 9.24 0.61 -2.98
CA TYR A 28 9.32 -0.32 -4.12
C TYR A 28 10.32 0.14 -5.19
N VAL A 29 10.25 1.40 -5.58
CA VAL A 29 11.16 1.96 -6.59
C VAL A 29 12.62 1.93 -6.10
N PRO A 30 12.94 2.45 -4.90
CA PRO A 30 14.31 2.37 -4.38
C PRO A 30 14.83 0.93 -4.25
N CYS A 31 14.01 -0.03 -3.78
CA CYS A 31 14.43 -1.43 -3.68
C CYS A 31 14.74 -2.04 -5.05
N ALA A 32 13.93 -1.74 -6.09
CA ALA A 32 14.20 -2.20 -7.44
C ALA A 32 15.54 -1.65 -7.97
N VAL A 33 15.79 -0.35 -7.78
CA VAL A 33 17.04 0.30 -8.20
C VAL A 33 18.25 -0.26 -7.44
N LEU A 34 18.14 -0.43 -6.12
CA LEU A 34 19.22 -0.98 -5.29
C LEU A 34 19.52 -2.46 -5.59
N ALA A 35 18.55 -3.19 -6.13
CA ALA A 35 18.73 -4.55 -6.63
C ALA A 35 19.34 -4.61 -8.05
N GLY A 36 19.61 -3.46 -8.68
CA GLY A 36 20.14 -3.37 -10.06
C GLY A 36 19.07 -3.49 -11.14
N GLY A 37 17.80 -3.54 -10.76
CA GLY A 37 16.66 -3.58 -11.69
C GLY A 37 16.27 -2.20 -12.20
N LYS A 38 15.46 -2.19 -13.24
CA LYS A 38 14.88 -0.99 -13.85
C LYS A 38 13.39 -0.90 -13.47
N PRO A 39 12.97 0.08 -12.63
CA PRO A 39 11.56 0.27 -12.33
C PRO A 39 10.80 0.75 -13.57
N VAL A 40 9.65 0.13 -13.84
CA VAL A 40 8.69 0.52 -14.89
C VAL A 40 7.36 0.79 -14.22
N ILE A 41 6.91 2.03 -14.27
CA ILE A 41 5.74 2.48 -13.54
C ILE A 41 4.45 2.18 -14.32
N ILE A 42 3.47 1.60 -13.61
CA ILE A 42 2.09 1.45 -14.07
C ILE A 42 1.21 2.43 -13.30
N GLU A 43 0.67 3.42 -13.99
CA GLU A 43 -0.18 4.42 -13.36
C GLU A 43 -1.58 3.86 -13.06
N LEU A 44 -1.93 3.83 -11.78
CA LEU A 44 -3.27 3.50 -11.30
C LEU A 44 -4.12 4.77 -11.28
N GLU A 45 -5.37 4.67 -11.73
CA GLU A 45 -6.28 5.80 -11.84
C GLU A 45 -7.54 5.58 -11.01
N GLU A 46 -8.12 6.67 -10.53
CA GLU A 46 -9.35 6.65 -9.74
C GLU A 46 -10.54 6.05 -10.52
N LYS A 47 -10.61 6.29 -11.84
CA LYS A 47 -11.66 5.72 -12.71
C LYS A 47 -11.68 4.18 -12.68
N ASP A 48 -10.51 3.57 -12.46
CA ASP A 48 -10.31 2.12 -12.32
C ASP A 48 -10.26 1.70 -10.85
N GLN A 49 -10.75 2.54 -9.93
CA GLN A 49 -10.71 2.32 -8.47
C GLN A 49 -9.28 2.11 -7.93
N PHE A 50 -8.29 2.70 -8.55
CA PHE A 50 -6.86 2.47 -8.29
C PHE A 50 -6.47 0.98 -8.30
N LYS A 51 -7.19 0.15 -9.05
CA LYS A 51 -6.84 -1.25 -9.32
C LYS A 51 -5.83 -1.37 -10.45
N LEU A 52 -5.05 -2.43 -10.44
CA LEU A 52 -4.25 -2.83 -11.59
C LEU A 52 -5.14 -3.59 -12.59
N THR A 53 -5.32 -3.04 -13.78
CA THR A 53 -6.08 -3.71 -14.83
C THR A 53 -5.17 -4.49 -15.78
N LYS A 54 -5.73 -5.51 -16.45
CA LYS A 54 -5.05 -6.31 -17.46
C LYS A 54 -4.46 -5.45 -18.58
N GLU A 55 -5.20 -4.45 -19.04
CA GLU A 55 -4.80 -3.56 -20.14
C GLU A 55 -3.56 -2.77 -19.75
N LYS A 56 -3.58 -2.15 -18.57
CA LYS A 56 -2.44 -1.38 -18.04
C LYS A 56 -1.21 -2.27 -17.82
N LEU A 57 -1.41 -3.50 -17.37
CA LEU A 57 -0.32 -4.46 -17.21
C LEU A 57 0.30 -4.80 -18.58
N LEU A 58 -0.52 -5.17 -19.57
CA LEU A 58 -0.06 -5.53 -20.90
C LEU A 58 0.68 -4.38 -21.62
N GLU A 59 0.25 -3.14 -21.42
CA GLU A 59 0.89 -1.94 -22.00
C GLU A 59 2.36 -1.77 -21.57
N LYS A 60 2.70 -2.20 -20.36
CA LYS A 60 4.02 -1.96 -19.75
C LYS A 60 4.97 -3.16 -19.84
N ILE A 61 4.47 -4.33 -20.22
CA ILE A 61 5.30 -5.54 -20.33
C ILE A 61 6.23 -5.44 -21.55
N THR A 62 7.49 -5.72 -21.32
CA THR A 62 8.52 -5.86 -22.37
C THR A 62 9.21 -7.23 -22.26
N PRO A 63 10.06 -7.61 -23.23
CA PRO A 63 10.87 -8.83 -23.10
C PRO A 63 11.85 -8.82 -21.91
N ASN A 64 12.12 -7.67 -21.32
CA ASN A 64 12.99 -7.51 -20.15
C ASN A 64 12.22 -7.55 -18.82
N THR A 65 10.90 -7.59 -18.86
CA THR A 65 10.06 -7.63 -17.66
C THR A 65 10.26 -8.93 -16.90
N LYS A 66 10.69 -8.84 -15.64
CA LYS A 66 10.95 -10.00 -14.79
C LYS A 66 10.00 -10.13 -13.62
N VAL A 67 9.67 -9.02 -12.96
CA VAL A 67 8.91 -9.01 -11.71
C VAL A 67 7.78 -7.97 -11.78
N LEU A 68 6.60 -8.35 -11.29
CA LEU A 68 5.52 -7.43 -10.93
C LEU A 68 5.45 -7.33 -9.40
N ILE A 69 5.48 -6.11 -8.85
CA ILE A 69 5.08 -5.86 -7.47
C ILE A 69 3.57 -5.65 -7.42
N LEU A 70 2.87 -6.42 -6.60
CA LEU A 70 1.42 -6.37 -6.44
C LEU A 70 1.08 -5.95 -5.00
N PRO A 71 0.86 -4.64 -4.73
CA PRO A 71 0.78 -4.09 -3.39
C PRO A 71 -0.68 -3.87 -2.94
N PHE A 72 -1.44 -4.93 -2.71
CA PHE A 72 -2.85 -4.83 -2.30
C PHE A 72 -3.15 -5.63 -1.04
N PRO A 73 -3.94 -5.07 -0.10
CA PRO A 73 -4.55 -3.72 -0.07
C PRO A 73 -3.51 -2.60 -0.10
N ASN A 74 -3.80 -1.54 -0.87
CA ASN A 74 -2.81 -0.55 -1.27
C ASN A 74 -2.60 0.56 -0.23
N ASN A 75 -1.36 0.97 -0.05
CA ASN A 75 -0.94 2.22 0.55
C ASN A 75 -0.42 3.13 -0.57
N PRO A 76 -1.05 4.26 -0.93
CA PRO A 76 -1.88 5.12 -0.07
C PRO A 76 -3.39 5.03 -0.28
N THR A 77 -3.90 4.38 -1.30
CA THR A 77 -5.28 4.54 -1.78
C THR A 77 -6.31 3.76 -0.98
N GLY A 78 -5.89 2.66 -0.32
CA GLY A 78 -6.81 1.72 0.30
C GLY A 78 -7.56 0.82 -0.70
N ALA A 79 -7.15 0.81 -1.96
CA ALA A 79 -7.71 -0.08 -2.98
C ALA A 79 -7.41 -1.54 -2.66
N ILE A 80 -8.33 -2.41 -3.06
CA ILE A 80 -8.20 -3.86 -2.99
C ILE A 80 -8.33 -4.46 -4.39
N MET A 81 -7.83 -5.67 -4.58
CA MET A 81 -8.10 -6.49 -5.76
C MET A 81 -9.07 -7.61 -5.36
N GLU A 82 -10.15 -7.79 -6.12
CA GLU A 82 -11.07 -8.89 -5.95
C GLU A 82 -10.57 -10.12 -6.72
N ARG A 83 -11.16 -11.29 -6.48
CA ARG A 83 -10.72 -12.55 -7.11
C ARG A 83 -10.69 -12.44 -8.64
N GLU A 84 -11.73 -11.86 -9.21
CA GLU A 84 -11.89 -11.71 -10.65
C GLU A 84 -10.79 -10.83 -11.25
N ASP A 85 -10.43 -9.74 -10.57
CA ASP A 85 -9.31 -8.87 -10.98
C ASP A 85 -7.98 -9.64 -10.98
N LEU A 86 -7.75 -10.45 -9.95
CA LEU A 86 -6.53 -11.25 -9.80
C LEU A 86 -6.45 -12.38 -10.85
N GLU A 87 -7.56 -13.02 -11.18
CA GLU A 87 -7.61 -14.07 -12.21
C GLU A 87 -7.29 -13.50 -13.60
N GLU A 88 -7.71 -12.28 -13.91
CA GLU A 88 -7.34 -11.64 -15.18
C GLU A 88 -5.85 -11.28 -15.23
N ILE A 89 -5.29 -10.78 -14.14
CA ILE A 89 -3.86 -10.49 -14.01
C ILE A 89 -3.03 -11.77 -14.08
N ALA A 90 -3.46 -12.85 -13.40
CA ALA A 90 -2.77 -14.13 -13.35
C ALA A 90 -2.57 -14.74 -14.76
N LYS A 91 -3.59 -14.66 -15.62
CA LYS A 91 -3.48 -15.14 -17.02
C LYS A 91 -2.34 -14.45 -17.77
N VAL A 92 -2.20 -13.14 -17.61
CA VAL A 92 -1.13 -12.36 -18.25
C VAL A 92 0.23 -12.74 -17.68
N ILE A 93 0.33 -12.86 -16.36
CA ILE A 93 1.57 -13.19 -15.65
C ILE A 93 2.06 -14.59 -16.07
N GLU A 94 1.15 -15.56 -16.18
CA GLU A 94 1.48 -16.92 -16.62
C GLU A 94 1.94 -16.94 -18.08
N GLU A 95 1.20 -16.28 -18.99
CA GLU A 95 1.54 -16.18 -20.42
C GLU A 95 2.91 -15.53 -20.66
N LYS A 96 3.26 -14.52 -19.87
CA LYS A 96 4.51 -13.74 -20.02
C LYS A 96 5.66 -14.23 -19.15
N ASP A 97 5.47 -15.29 -18.38
CA ASP A 97 6.45 -15.89 -17.45
C ASP A 97 7.06 -14.87 -16.47
N ILE A 98 6.22 -14.04 -15.88
CA ILE A 98 6.58 -13.00 -14.92
C ILE A 98 6.46 -13.56 -13.50
N PHE A 99 7.37 -13.17 -12.60
CA PHE A 99 7.25 -13.42 -11.17
C PHE A 99 6.49 -12.29 -10.47
N VAL A 100 5.87 -12.62 -9.33
CA VAL A 100 5.12 -11.64 -8.53
C VAL A 100 5.72 -11.52 -7.14
N ILE A 101 5.90 -10.28 -6.69
CA ILE A 101 6.08 -9.96 -5.27
C ILE A 101 4.74 -9.40 -4.79
N SER A 102 3.98 -10.20 -4.04
CA SER A 102 2.69 -9.80 -3.47
C SER A 102 2.90 -9.25 -2.07
N ASP A 103 2.78 -7.93 -1.91
CA ASP A 103 2.82 -7.29 -0.59
C ASP A 103 1.41 -7.25 0.00
N GLU A 104 1.16 -8.19 0.90
CA GLU A 104 -0.13 -8.41 1.54
C GLU A 104 -0.18 -7.92 3.00
N LEU A 105 0.68 -6.96 3.35
CA LEU A 105 0.84 -6.47 4.72
C LEU A 105 -0.46 -5.93 5.35
N TYR A 106 -1.44 -5.56 4.52
CA TYR A 106 -2.75 -5.07 4.95
C TYR A 106 -3.89 -6.07 4.74
N ALA A 107 -3.62 -7.34 4.42
CA ALA A 107 -4.62 -8.36 4.12
C ALA A 107 -5.75 -8.44 5.15
N GLU A 108 -5.40 -8.50 6.44
CA GLU A 108 -6.36 -8.56 7.56
C GLU A 108 -7.22 -7.30 7.70
N LEU A 109 -6.77 -6.18 7.15
CA LEU A 109 -7.46 -4.89 7.19
C LEU A 109 -8.26 -4.64 5.90
N THR A 110 -8.95 -5.66 5.41
CA THR A 110 -9.89 -5.59 4.29
C THR A 110 -11.31 -5.43 4.84
N TYR A 111 -12.05 -4.39 4.41
CA TYR A 111 -13.37 -4.02 4.96
C TYR A 111 -14.55 -4.48 4.09
N LYS A 112 -14.30 -4.86 2.85
CA LYS A 112 -15.30 -5.40 1.91
C LYS A 112 -14.90 -6.81 1.52
N GLY A 113 -15.74 -7.80 1.81
CA GLY A 113 -15.41 -9.20 1.54
C GLY A 113 -14.22 -9.71 2.35
N GLU A 114 -13.49 -10.61 1.75
CA GLU A 114 -12.26 -11.20 2.28
C GLU A 114 -11.10 -10.91 1.34
N HIS A 115 -9.89 -10.79 1.89
CA HIS A 115 -8.69 -10.68 1.09
C HIS A 115 -8.44 -11.97 0.31
N VAL A 116 -8.11 -11.84 -0.97
CA VAL A 116 -7.68 -12.95 -1.81
C VAL A 116 -6.21 -12.75 -2.15
N SER A 117 -5.37 -13.72 -1.78
CA SER A 117 -3.97 -13.73 -2.20
C SER A 117 -3.86 -14.18 -3.67
N ILE A 118 -3.03 -13.50 -4.45
CA ILE A 118 -2.73 -13.97 -5.82
C ILE A 118 -2.07 -15.35 -5.81
N ALA A 119 -1.33 -15.70 -4.76
CA ALA A 119 -0.73 -17.03 -4.60
C ALA A 119 -1.76 -18.15 -4.47
N ALA A 120 -3.03 -17.83 -4.17
CA ALA A 120 -4.14 -18.79 -4.14
C ALA A 120 -4.83 -18.97 -5.49
N ILE A 121 -4.48 -18.19 -6.51
CA ILE A 121 -4.96 -18.36 -7.88
C ILE A 121 -4.16 -19.49 -8.54
N PRO A 122 -4.83 -20.42 -9.26
CA PRO A 122 -4.14 -21.51 -9.96
C PRO A 122 -2.96 -21.03 -10.83
N GLY A 123 -1.83 -21.69 -10.77
CA GLY A 123 -0.61 -21.34 -11.52
C GLY A 123 0.23 -20.22 -10.92
N MET A 124 -0.25 -19.55 -9.85
CA MET A 124 0.45 -18.39 -9.29
C MET A 124 1.38 -18.72 -8.12
N ARG A 125 1.14 -19.83 -7.41
CA ARG A 125 1.94 -20.20 -6.23
C ARG A 125 3.42 -20.40 -6.57
N GLU A 126 3.71 -20.98 -7.71
CA GLU A 126 5.06 -21.33 -8.16
C GLU A 126 5.87 -20.13 -8.65
N ARG A 127 5.24 -18.96 -8.74
CA ARG A 127 5.84 -17.72 -9.24
C ARG A 127 5.61 -16.51 -8.34
N THR A 128 5.08 -16.71 -7.13
CA THR A 128 4.77 -15.63 -6.19
C THR A 128 5.65 -15.68 -4.96
N VAL A 129 6.26 -14.55 -4.63
CA VAL A 129 6.80 -14.24 -3.31
C VAL A 129 5.75 -13.46 -2.54
N LEU A 130 5.03 -14.13 -1.65
CA LEU A 130 4.08 -13.50 -0.75
C LEU A 130 4.84 -12.88 0.41
N ILE A 131 4.59 -11.60 0.68
CA ILE A 131 5.17 -10.86 1.80
C ILE A 131 4.04 -10.39 2.72
N ASN A 132 4.17 -10.70 4.00
CA ASN A 132 3.26 -10.23 5.02
C ASN A 132 4.01 -9.98 6.33
N GLY A 133 3.31 -9.56 7.38
CA GLY A 133 3.96 -9.30 8.67
C GLY A 133 3.00 -8.76 9.73
N PHE A 134 3.58 -8.50 10.89
CA PHE A 134 2.85 -8.19 12.11
C PHE A 134 2.65 -6.70 12.35
N SER A 135 3.34 -5.86 11.57
CA SER A 135 3.40 -4.41 11.80
C SER A 135 2.03 -3.73 11.79
N LYS A 136 1.07 -4.21 10.99
CA LYS A 136 -0.21 -3.52 10.74
C LYS A 136 -1.38 -4.24 11.39
N ALA A 137 -1.63 -5.48 11.02
CA ALA A 137 -2.73 -6.26 11.57
C ALA A 137 -2.63 -6.41 13.09
N TYR A 138 -1.42 -6.60 13.61
CA TYR A 138 -1.16 -6.80 15.04
C TYR A 138 -0.63 -5.55 15.75
N ALA A 139 -0.63 -4.37 15.09
CA ALA A 139 -0.08 -3.11 15.63
C ALA A 139 1.37 -3.23 16.15
N MET A 140 2.18 -4.11 15.56
CA MET A 140 3.55 -4.44 16.00
C MET A 140 4.62 -3.71 15.16
N THR A 141 4.42 -2.43 14.83
CA THR A 141 5.35 -1.66 13.98
C THR A 141 6.76 -1.59 14.54
N GLY A 142 6.91 -1.41 15.84
CA GLY A 142 8.19 -1.30 16.55
C GLY A 142 8.95 -2.63 16.69
N TRP A 143 8.27 -3.76 16.56
CA TRP A 143 8.85 -5.10 16.70
C TRP A 143 9.71 -5.54 15.51
N ARG A 144 9.60 -4.86 14.37
CA ARG A 144 10.40 -5.10 13.17
C ARG A 144 10.40 -6.55 12.70
N ILE A 145 9.23 -7.16 12.53
CA ILE A 145 9.09 -8.54 12.12
C ILE A 145 8.01 -8.71 11.05
N GLY A 146 8.33 -9.53 10.05
CA GLY A 146 7.48 -9.97 8.97
C GLY A 146 7.95 -11.32 8.46
N TYR A 147 7.31 -11.82 7.42
CA TYR A 147 7.67 -13.08 6.79
C TYR A 147 7.43 -13.03 5.29
N ALA A 148 8.13 -13.93 4.59
CA ALA A 148 7.90 -14.22 3.19
C ALA A 148 7.62 -15.71 3.01
N ALA A 149 6.69 -16.02 2.10
CA ALA A 149 6.45 -17.38 1.62
C ALA A 149 6.64 -17.39 0.10
N ALA A 150 7.50 -18.29 -0.39
CA ALA A 150 7.89 -18.33 -1.80
C ALA A 150 8.29 -19.75 -2.22
N PRO A 151 8.40 -20.05 -3.52
CA PRO A 151 9.02 -21.28 -4.00
C PRO A 151 10.43 -21.45 -3.42
N GLU A 152 10.79 -22.68 -3.10
CA GLU A 152 12.05 -23.02 -2.41
C GLU A 152 13.28 -22.45 -3.13
N ILE A 153 13.28 -22.48 -4.46
CA ILE A 153 14.39 -21.97 -5.27
C ILE A 153 14.63 -20.47 -5.03
N ILE A 154 13.58 -19.67 -4.87
CA ILE A 154 13.68 -18.23 -4.57
C ILE A 154 14.02 -18.03 -3.09
N LEU A 155 13.29 -18.72 -2.21
CA LEU A 155 13.44 -18.58 -0.77
C LEU A 155 14.85 -18.91 -0.28
N THR A 156 15.47 -19.93 -0.88
CA THR A 156 16.88 -20.29 -0.57
C THR A 156 17.86 -19.15 -0.89
N GLN A 157 17.63 -18.41 -1.99
CA GLN A 157 18.50 -17.27 -2.32
C GLN A 157 18.21 -16.08 -1.40
N MET A 158 16.96 -15.79 -1.12
CA MET A 158 16.56 -14.77 -0.14
C MET A 158 17.20 -15.04 1.23
N LEU A 159 17.18 -16.29 1.70
CA LEU A 159 17.75 -16.69 2.98
C LEU A 159 19.28 -16.42 3.03
N LYS A 160 20.03 -16.69 1.96
CA LYS A 160 21.46 -16.38 1.89
C LYS A 160 21.71 -14.90 2.11
N ILE A 161 20.97 -14.02 1.43
CA ILE A 161 21.11 -12.58 1.55
C ILE A 161 20.76 -12.14 2.98
N HIS A 162 19.63 -12.63 3.51
CA HIS A 162 19.16 -12.35 4.87
C HIS A 162 20.20 -12.69 5.94
N GLN A 163 20.80 -13.89 5.84
CA GLN A 163 21.81 -14.35 6.80
C GLN A 163 23.06 -13.46 6.82
N PHE A 164 23.50 -12.97 5.67
CA PHE A 164 24.67 -12.09 5.59
C PHE A 164 24.35 -10.63 5.94
N ALA A 165 23.10 -10.18 5.71
CA ALA A 165 22.70 -8.80 6.01
C ALA A 165 22.45 -8.57 7.51
N ILE A 166 21.64 -9.43 8.14
CA ILE A 166 21.17 -9.23 9.54
C ILE A 166 21.19 -10.52 10.39
N MET A 167 21.56 -11.66 9.85
CA MET A 167 21.55 -12.99 10.46
C MET A 167 20.15 -13.53 10.72
N CYS A 168 19.32 -12.85 11.52
CA CYS A 168 17.93 -13.21 11.81
C CYS A 168 17.14 -12.02 12.37
N ALA A 169 15.82 -12.11 12.34
CA ALA A 169 14.96 -11.17 13.05
C ALA A 169 15.18 -11.29 14.57
N PRO A 170 14.97 -10.21 15.37
CA PRO A 170 15.16 -10.25 16.82
C PRO A 170 14.35 -11.38 17.47
N THR A 171 14.98 -12.19 18.31
CA THR A 171 14.36 -13.36 18.96
C THR A 171 13.11 -12.99 19.77
N THR A 172 13.17 -11.86 20.49
CA THR A 172 12.01 -11.35 21.24
C THR A 172 10.81 -11.08 20.34
N SER A 173 11.05 -10.53 19.13
CA SER A 173 10.01 -10.27 18.14
C SER A 173 9.43 -11.56 17.57
N GLN A 174 10.25 -12.60 17.41
CA GLN A 174 9.78 -13.90 16.94
C GLN A 174 8.83 -14.55 17.98
N TYR A 175 9.18 -14.52 19.27
CA TYR A 175 8.27 -15.00 20.34
C TYR A 175 6.97 -14.19 20.41
N ALA A 176 7.06 -12.86 20.29
CA ALA A 176 5.88 -12.00 20.24
C ALA A 176 4.99 -12.31 19.02
N ALA A 177 5.58 -12.62 17.88
CA ALA A 177 4.86 -13.02 16.67
C ALA A 177 4.12 -14.37 16.86
N VAL A 178 4.75 -15.33 17.53
CA VAL A 178 4.10 -16.62 17.88
C VAL A 178 2.88 -16.39 18.76
N GLU A 179 2.99 -15.51 19.76
CA GLU A 179 1.87 -15.15 20.64
C GLU A 179 0.76 -14.44 19.87
N ALA A 180 1.12 -13.48 19.02
CA ALA A 180 0.18 -12.76 18.17
C ALA A 180 -0.63 -13.72 17.26
N LEU A 181 0.03 -14.70 16.63
CA LEU A 181 -0.64 -15.70 15.80
C LEU A 181 -1.56 -16.63 16.57
N LYS A 182 -1.24 -16.92 17.84
CA LYS A 182 -2.06 -17.82 18.68
C LYS A 182 -3.28 -17.16 19.27
N ASN A 183 -3.16 -15.89 19.66
CA ASN A 183 -4.13 -15.24 20.53
C ASN A 183 -4.57 -13.83 20.05
N GLY A 184 -4.10 -13.36 18.86
CA GLY A 184 -4.33 -11.98 18.40
C GLY A 184 -5.57 -11.73 17.57
N ASP A 185 -6.35 -12.76 17.21
CA ASP A 185 -7.47 -12.63 16.25
C ASP A 185 -8.56 -11.68 16.74
N GLU A 186 -8.90 -11.72 18.05
CA GLU A 186 -9.89 -10.82 18.64
C GLU A 186 -9.41 -9.35 18.61
N ASP A 187 -8.12 -9.12 18.80
CA ASP A 187 -7.53 -7.79 18.73
C ASP A 187 -7.57 -7.24 17.30
N ILE A 188 -7.27 -8.07 16.30
CA ILE A 188 -7.40 -7.71 14.88
C ILE A 188 -8.85 -7.33 14.59
N ALA A 189 -9.81 -8.16 14.97
CA ALA A 189 -11.23 -7.92 14.73
C ALA A 189 -11.70 -6.61 15.37
N ARG A 190 -11.27 -6.33 16.61
CA ARG A 190 -11.57 -5.09 17.33
C ARG A 190 -10.97 -3.85 16.61
N MET A 191 -9.70 -3.93 16.21
CA MET A 191 -9.04 -2.84 15.49
C MET A 191 -9.66 -2.61 14.11
N LYS A 192 -9.93 -3.67 13.35
CA LYS A 192 -10.59 -3.60 12.04
C LYS A 192 -11.95 -2.91 12.13
N LYS A 193 -12.76 -3.25 13.14
CA LYS A 193 -14.05 -2.58 13.40
C LYS A 193 -13.85 -1.08 13.65
N ALA A 194 -12.94 -0.72 14.56
CA ALA A 194 -12.66 0.67 14.88
C ALA A 194 -12.13 1.46 13.68
N TYR A 195 -11.24 0.88 12.86
CA TYR A 195 -10.77 1.50 11.62
C TYR A 195 -11.90 1.70 10.62
N ASN A 196 -12.80 0.73 10.45
CA ASN A 196 -13.93 0.87 9.53
C ASN A 196 -14.91 1.98 9.96
N GLU A 197 -15.14 2.18 11.26
CA GLU A 197 -15.94 3.30 11.78
C GLU A 197 -15.28 4.65 11.47
N ARG A 198 -13.96 4.78 11.68
CA ARG A 198 -13.18 5.98 11.37
C ARG A 198 -13.12 6.25 9.87
N ARG A 199 -12.96 5.21 9.06
CA ARG A 199 -13.04 5.28 7.60
C ARG A 199 -14.36 5.91 7.14
N LYS A 200 -15.48 5.38 7.61
CA LYS A 200 -16.83 5.88 7.28
C LYS A 200 -17.04 7.33 7.75
N TYR A 201 -16.47 7.69 8.89
CA TYR A 201 -16.50 9.07 9.37
C TYR A 201 -15.74 10.00 8.42
N LEU A 202 -14.49 9.66 8.08
CA LEU A 202 -13.67 10.49 7.19
C LEU A 202 -14.24 10.60 5.78
N MET A 203 -14.79 9.53 5.22
CA MET A 203 -15.47 9.57 3.91
C MET A 203 -16.55 10.66 3.89
N ARG A 204 -17.42 10.70 4.89
CA ARG A 204 -18.46 11.73 5.01
C ARG A 204 -17.87 13.12 5.21
N ALA A 205 -16.89 13.23 6.12
CA ALA A 205 -16.28 14.51 6.44
C ALA A 205 -15.56 15.16 5.24
N PHE A 206 -14.84 14.37 4.43
CA PHE A 206 -14.18 14.88 3.22
C PHE A 206 -15.18 15.20 2.11
N ALA A 207 -16.24 14.42 1.94
CA ALA A 207 -17.31 14.74 1.00
C ALA A 207 -17.98 16.09 1.34
N GLU A 208 -18.26 16.36 2.63
CA GLU A 208 -18.80 17.66 3.09
C GLU A 208 -17.85 18.84 2.82
N LEU A 209 -16.53 18.59 2.70
CA LEU A 209 -15.53 19.58 2.35
C LEU A 209 -15.34 19.73 0.83
N GLY A 210 -16.08 18.98 0.03
CA GLY A 210 -15.91 18.94 -1.43
C GLY A 210 -14.54 18.35 -1.84
N MET A 211 -13.99 17.47 -1.01
CA MET A 211 -12.78 16.71 -1.28
C MET A 211 -13.17 15.26 -1.54
N ASP A 212 -13.53 14.98 -2.78
CA ASP A 212 -13.97 13.63 -3.15
C ASP A 212 -12.88 12.60 -2.88
N CYS A 213 -13.29 11.42 -2.46
CA CYS A 213 -12.39 10.32 -2.14
C CYS A 213 -12.90 9.05 -2.82
N PHE A 214 -12.00 8.33 -3.46
CA PHE A 214 -12.22 6.91 -3.71
C PHE A 214 -12.53 6.20 -2.38
N GLU A 215 -13.51 5.29 -2.37
CA GLU A 215 -13.85 4.54 -1.16
C GLU A 215 -12.81 3.45 -0.86
N PRO A 216 -11.96 3.60 0.18
CA PRO A 216 -10.93 2.63 0.49
C PRO A 216 -11.53 1.40 1.18
N TYR A 217 -11.35 0.23 0.60
CA TYR A 217 -11.82 -1.04 1.18
C TYR A 217 -10.72 -1.82 1.89
N GLY A 218 -9.50 -1.28 1.95
CA GLY A 218 -8.37 -1.89 2.65
C GLY A 218 -7.45 -0.88 3.33
N ALA A 219 -6.49 -1.38 4.09
CA ALA A 219 -5.51 -0.62 4.87
C ALA A 219 -6.17 0.31 5.90
N PHE A 220 -5.52 1.41 6.28
CA PHE A 220 -6.06 2.45 7.16
C PHE A 220 -5.74 3.86 6.65
N TYR A 221 -5.88 4.04 5.32
CA TYR A 221 -5.65 5.30 4.63
C TYR A 221 -6.86 5.71 3.81
N ILE A 222 -7.06 7.02 3.69
CA ILE A 222 -7.97 7.64 2.73
C ILE A 222 -7.18 8.61 1.86
N PHE A 223 -7.59 8.76 0.61
CA PHE A 223 -6.83 9.48 -0.42
C PHE A 223 -7.68 10.58 -1.07
N PRO A 224 -8.00 11.68 -0.32
CA PRO A 224 -8.85 12.76 -0.80
C PRO A 224 -8.22 13.52 -1.96
N CYS A 225 -9.06 13.85 -2.96
CA CYS A 225 -8.73 14.66 -4.12
C CYS A 225 -8.76 16.14 -3.76
N ILE A 226 -7.71 16.87 -4.15
CA ILE A 226 -7.59 18.33 -3.93
C ILE A 226 -7.54 19.13 -5.23
N LYS A 227 -7.73 18.51 -6.38
CA LYS A 227 -7.59 19.13 -7.70
C LYS A 227 -8.44 20.39 -7.86
N ARG A 228 -9.61 20.44 -7.19
CA ARG A 228 -10.52 21.60 -7.23
C ARG A 228 -9.90 22.90 -6.67
N PHE A 229 -8.86 22.79 -5.85
CA PHE A 229 -8.24 23.97 -5.24
C PHE A 229 -7.15 24.61 -6.12
N GLY A 230 -6.77 23.98 -7.23
CA GLY A 230 -5.76 24.51 -8.17
C GLY A 230 -4.35 24.61 -7.58
N MET A 231 -4.08 23.89 -6.49
CA MET A 231 -2.77 23.79 -5.85
C MET A 231 -2.16 22.41 -6.07
N SER A 232 -0.82 22.35 -6.05
CA SER A 232 -0.13 21.06 -6.00
C SER A 232 -0.35 20.37 -4.64
N SER A 233 -0.17 19.05 -4.62
CA SER A 233 -0.26 18.24 -3.40
C SER A 233 0.70 18.74 -2.32
N ASP A 234 1.92 19.09 -2.71
CA ASP A 234 2.95 19.62 -1.82
C ASP A 234 2.60 20.99 -1.27
N GLU A 235 2.10 21.91 -2.11
CA GLU A 235 1.68 23.24 -1.67
C GLU A 235 0.54 23.14 -0.65
N PHE A 236 -0.49 22.34 -0.98
CA PHE A 236 -1.62 22.15 -0.07
C PHE A 236 -1.19 21.59 1.29
N ALA A 237 -0.37 20.53 1.28
CA ALA A 237 0.12 19.88 2.50
C ALA A 237 0.97 20.83 3.35
N ASN A 238 1.88 21.60 2.73
CA ASN A 238 2.73 22.55 3.41
C ASN A 238 1.93 23.72 4.02
N ARG A 239 1.00 24.29 3.27
CA ARG A 239 0.13 25.35 3.78
C ARG A 239 -0.75 24.87 4.92
N LEU A 240 -1.35 23.68 4.81
CA LEU A 240 -2.16 23.10 5.87
C LEU A 240 -1.34 22.88 7.16
N LEU A 241 -0.08 22.44 7.02
CA LEU A 241 0.83 22.28 8.15
C LEU A 241 1.16 23.64 8.79
N GLN A 242 1.45 24.66 8.01
CA GLN A 242 1.84 25.97 8.52
C GLN A 242 0.67 26.71 9.17
N GLU A 243 -0.50 26.69 8.51
CA GLU A 243 -1.67 27.47 8.92
C GLU A 243 -2.49 26.78 10.02
N GLU A 244 -2.65 25.45 9.94
CA GLU A 244 -3.54 24.70 10.85
C GLU A 244 -2.81 23.67 11.73
N LYS A 245 -1.49 23.50 11.57
CA LYS A 245 -0.69 22.49 12.31
C LYS A 245 -1.21 21.06 12.12
N ILE A 246 -1.66 20.75 10.91
CA ILE A 246 -2.05 19.41 10.48
C ILE A 246 -1.01 18.89 9.49
N ALA A 247 -0.31 17.83 9.89
CA ALA A 247 0.60 17.11 9.00
C ALA A 247 -0.18 16.06 8.19
N ILE A 248 -0.09 16.14 6.88
CA ILE A 248 -0.69 15.22 5.92
C ILE A 248 0.36 14.90 4.85
N VAL A 249 0.31 13.72 4.27
CA VAL A 249 1.32 13.35 3.27
C VAL A 249 0.81 13.71 1.88
N PRO A 250 1.56 14.50 1.09
CA PRO A 250 1.19 14.78 -0.30
C PRO A 250 1.21 13.50 -1.12
N GLY A 251 0.29 13.40 -2.08
CA GLY A 251 0.16 12.19 -2.91
C GLY A 251 1.40 11.90 -3.74
N THR A 252 2.14 12.94 -4.15
CA THR A 252 3.42 12.86 -4.87
C THR A 252 4.49 12.04 -4.15
N ALA A 253 4.43 11.93 -2.82
CA ALA A 253 5.31 11.05 -2.05
C ALA A 253 5.14 9.55 -2.42
N PHE A 254 4.06 9.18 -3.10
CA PHE A 254 3.75 7.81 -3.52
C PHE A 254 3.91 7.58 -5.03
N GLY A 255 4.51 8.55 -5.72
CA GLY A 255 4.72 8.59 -7.16
C GLY A 255 3.95 9.74 -7.83
N ASP A 256 4.38 10.10 -9.05
CA ASP A 256 3.84 11.25 -9.78
C ASP A 256 2.32 11.16 -10.04
N SER A 257 1.79 9.94 -10.20
CA SER A 257 0.36 9.67 -10.34
C SER A 257 -0.46 10.00 -9.08
N GLY A 258 0.20 10.26 -7.95
CA GLY A 258 -0.42 10.75 -6.72
C GLY A 258 -0.66 12.26 -6.67
N GLU A 259 -0.21 13.03 -7.70
CA GLU A 259 -0.46 14.47 -7.75
C GLU A 259 -1.95 14.79 -7.79
N GLY A 260 -2.34 15.81 -7.04
CA GLY A 260 -3.74 16.20 -6.85
C GLY A 260 -4.47 15.41 -5.75
N TYR A 261 -3.75 14.61 -4.98
CA TYR A 261 -4.28 13.84 -3.84
C TYR A 261 -3.44 14.04 -2.57
N LEU A 262 -4.02 13.65 -1.43
CA LEU A 262 -3.35 13.64 -0.13
C LEU A 262 -3.60 12.30 0.55
N ARG A 263 -2.60 11.75 1.26
CA ARG A 263 -2.83 10.57 2.09
C ARG A 263 -3.11 10.95 3.54
N VAL A 264 -4.26 10.55 4.05
CA VAL A 264 -4.66 10.68 5.46
C VAL A 264 -4.74 9.30 6.10
N SER A 265 -4.06 9.12 7.23
CA SER A 265 -4.19 7.92 8.06
C SER A 265 -5.35 8.04 9.04
N TYR A 266 -6.15 6.99 9.19
CA TYR A 266 -7.15 6.92 10.25
C TYR A 266 -6.78 5.97 11.39
N ALA A 267 -5.49 5.67 11.52
CA ALA A 267 -4.94 4.95 12.68
C ALA A 267 -4.72 5.88 13.91
N TYR A 268 -5.66 6.80 14.12
CA TYR A 268 -5.73 7.76 15.25
C TYR A 268 -7.05 7.61 15.98
N SER A 269 -7.19 8.21 17.16
CA SER A 269 -8.49 8.23 17.85
C SER A 269 -9.55 8.98 17.05
N LEU A 270 -10.82 8.65 17.22
CA LEU A 270 -11.92 9.37 16.54
C LEU A 270 -11.92 10.86 16.95
N GLU A 271 -11.60 11.15 18.22
CA GLU A 271 -11.51 12.50 18.73
C GLU A 271 -10.41 13.32 18.00
N ASP A 272 -9.22 12.73 17.80
CA ASP A 272 -8.15 13.41 17.08
C ASP A 272 -8.49 13.63 15.61
N LEU A 273 -9.16 12.66 14.99
CA LEU A 273 -9.66 12.80 13.61
C LEU A 273 -10.70 13.92 13.51
N GLN A 274 -11.61 14.04 14.47
CA GLN A 274 -12.58 15.14 14.52
C GLN A 274 -11.91 16.51 14.67
N LYS A 275 -10.90 16.62 15.56
CA LYS A 275 -10.08 17.83 15.70
C LYS A 275 -9.36 18.17 14.39
N ALA A 276 -8.78 17.16 13.73
CA ALA A 276 -8.11 17.34 12.44
C ALA A 276 -9.08 17.84 11.36
N ILE A 277 -10.23 17.22 11.22
CA ILE A 277 -11.26 17.62 10.24
C ILE A 277 -11.75 19.03 10.51
N SER A 278 -11.94 19.44 11.78
CA SER A 278 -12.35 20.82 12.08
C SER A 278 -11.32 21.86 11.64
N ARG A 279 -10.03 21.55 11.76
CA ARG A 279 -8.94 22.40 11.28
C ARG A 279 -8.83 22.42 9.76
N ILE A 280 -8.97 21.24 9.11
CA ILE A 280 -9.01 21.15 7.64
C ILE A 280 -10.18 21.96 7.10
N ARG A 281 -11.35 21.92 7.75
CA ARG A 281 -12.53 22.73 7.38
C ARG A 281 -12.22 24.23 7.40
N ARG A 282 -11.59 24.75 8.47
CA ARG A 282 -11.19 26.16 8.53
C ARG A 282 -10.25 26.55 7.39
N PHE A 283 -9.30 25.68 7.07
CA PHE A 283 -8.39 25.90 5.95
C PHE A 283 -9.14 25.95 4.61
N VAL A 284 -10.01 24.97 4.35
CA VAL A 284 -10.82 24.89 3.13
C VAL A 284 -11.77 26.08 3.02
N ASP A 285 -12.43 26.49 4.12
CA ASP A 285 -13.34 27.64 4.11
C ASP A 285 -12.59 28.95 3.75
N ARG A 286 -11.33 29.12 4.20
CA ARG A 286 -10.49 30.25 3.77
C ARG A 286 -10.15 30.18 2.28
N LEU A 287 -9.83 29.00 1.75
CA LEU A 287 -9.57 28.82 0.32
C LEU A 287 -10.81 29.13 -0.54
N ASP A 288 -11.98 28.77 -0.05
CA ASP A 288 -13.26 29.03 -0.72
C ASP A 288 -13.76 30.49 -0.53
N GLY A 289 -13.00 31.35 0.17
CA GLY A 289 -13.41 32.73 0.42
C GLY A 289 -14.57 32.87 1.40
N LYS A 290 -14.89 31.82 2.17
CA LYS A 290 -15.92 31.85 3.21
C LYS A 290 -15.35 32.50 4.46
N ALA A 291 -16.00 33.55 4.97
CA ALA A 291 -15.60 34.16 6.24
C ALA A 291 -15.61 33.13 7.36
N ALA A 292 -14.57 33.11 8.18
CA ALA A 292 -14.54 32.30 9.38
C ALA A 292 -15.76 32.69 10.26
N LYS A 293 -16.70 31.78 10.43
CA LYS A 293 -17.81 31.93 11.39
C LYS A 293 -17.33 31.63 12.79
#